data_738420af39edfa914cce954e61c4bfc4
#
_entry.id   738420af39edfa914cce954e61c4bfc4
#
_cell.length_a   1.000
_cell.length_b   1.000
_cell.length_c   1.000
_cell.angle_alpha   90.00
_cell.angle_beta   90.00
_cell.angle_gamma   90.00
#
_symmetry.space_group_name_H-M   'P 1'
#
loop_
_entity.id
_entity.type
_entity.pdbx_description
1 polymer ?
#
loop_
_entity_poly.entity_id
_entity_poly.type
_entity_poly.pdbx_seq_one_letter_code
_entity_poly.pdbx_strand_id
1 'polypeptide(L)'
;MDHGQLSMMADKFQWVFSEPLLNACGTEVKFCRRQRIITPFRLGLALTATCASQPVETLADFHRGFNALWGTTITYKAFYNQVAKSRFADFARTMTSRLIGEMTRKVLGFVKGRAFAEFRHIILQDGSSFAIHDGLREVFPGRFKAVKPAAVELHTTMDLLCDAPTTVVLTPDTTNEQAFLPEPASLRASVLLADRGYLDLHYLRRVQEEGGFFLIRAKAGMNPQVVEAFREDGKRLRSLRNKPLKAIHATLPKRQRVELVVEWQVEEHPLRLRLLISWNRQTKEFCYLLTNLPAKRYPLDMIYRAYKWRWQVEVV
;
A
#
# COMPACT_ATOMS: atom_id res chain seq x y z
N MET A 1 -11.99 9.45 15.35
CA MET A 1 -13.18 9.15 14.51
C MET A 1 -14.41 9.52 15.32
N ASP A 2 -15.31 10.26 14.72
CA ASP A 2 -16.57 10.66 15.33
C ASP A 2 -17.56 9.48 15.29
N HIS A 3 -18.56 9.51 16.21
CA HIS A 3 -19.56 8.43 16.37
C HIS A 3 -20.36 8.16 15.07
N GLY A 4 -20.60 9.21 14.27
CA GLY A 4 -21.29 9.10 12.98
C GLY A 4 -20.44 8.37 11.92
N GLN A 5 -19.13 8.58 11.92
CA GLN A 5 -18.20 7.87 11.02
C GLN A 5 -18.11 6.37 11.37
N LEU A 6 -18.10 6.03 12.68
CA LEU A 6 -18.09 4.64 13.12
C LEU A 6 -19.39 3.89 12.75
N SER A 7 -20.55 4.54 12.92
CA SER A 7 -21.84 3.95 12.50
C SER A 7 -21.88 3.70 10.99
N MET A 8 -21.48 4.68 10.20
CA MET A 8 -21.43 4.55 8.75
C MET A 8 -20.43 3.47 8.28
N MET A 9 -19.32 3.27 8.99
CA MET A 9 -18.39 2.16 8.73
C MET A 9 -19.04 0.81 9.05
N ALA A 10 -19.74 0.69 10.19
CA ALA A 10 -20.42 -0.55 10.59
C ALA A 10 -21.46 -0.98 9.56
N ASP A 11 -22.30 -0.05 9.07
CA ASP A 11 -23.30 -0.32 8.04
C ASP A 11 -22.65 -0.81 6.71
N LYS A 12 -21.53 -0.20 6.34
CA LYS A 12 -20.76 -0.58 5.16
C LYS A 12 -20.12 -1.97 5.32
N PHE A 13 -19.60 -2.28 6.51
CA PHE A 13 -19.09 -3.62 6.82
C PHE A 13 -20.17 -4.69 6.71
N GLN A 14 -21.39 -4.45 7.23
CA GLN A 14 -22.51 -5.38 7.09
C GLN A 14 -22.84 -5.69 5.64
N TRP A 15 -22.78 -4.68 4.77
CA TRP A 15 -23.07 -4.88 3.35
C TRP A 15 -21.95 -5.68 2.66
N VAL A 16 -20.69 -5.37 2.96
CA VAL A 16 -19.50 -6.03 2.37
C VAL A 16 -19.44 -7.51 2.78
N PHE A 17 -19.81 -7.83 4.02
CA PHE A 17 -19.91 -9.20 4.52
C PHE A 17 -21.33 -9.79 4.38
N SER A 18 -22.10 -9.31 3.42
CA SER A 18 -23.46 -9.84 3.20
C SER A 18 -23.46 -11.26 2.63
N GLU A 19 -24.50 -12.02 2.98
CA GLU A 19 -24.68 -13.39 2.48
C GLU A 19 -24.74 -13.47 0.94
N PRO A 20 -25.45 -12.57 0.23
CA PRO A 20 -25.45 -12.57 -1.22
C PRO A 20 -24.07 -12.38 -1.84
N LEU A 21 -23.28 -11.45 -1.33
CA LEU A 21 -21.95 -11.15 -1.88
C LEU A 21 -20.98 -12.32 -1.70
N LEU A 22 -20.88 -12.86 -0.50
CA LEU A 22 -19.92 -13.94 -0.22
C LEU A 22 -20.35 -15.27 -0.86
N ASN A 23 -21.65 -15.55 -0.94
CA ASN A 23 -22.14 -16.71 -1.67
C ASN A 23 -21.90 -16.58 -3.18
N ALA A 24 -22.03 -15.38 -3.76
CA ALA A 24 -21.70 -15.12 -5.16
C ALA A 24 -20.20 -15.39 -5.45
N CYS A 25 -19.28 -14.97 -4.56
CA CYS A 25 -17.85 -15.29 -4.69
C CYS A 25 -17.60 -16.80 -4.76
N GLY A 26 -18.26 -17.57 -3.88
CA GLY A 26 -18.10 -19.02 -3.88
C GLY A 26 -18.71 -19.72 -5.10
N THR A 27 -19.79 -19.18 -5.65
CA THR A 27 -20.44 -19.71 -6.85
C THR A 27 -19.60 -19.44 -8.11
N GLU A 28 -19.08 -18.23 -8.25
CA GLU A 28 -18.23 -17.80 -9.38
C GLU A 28 -17.04 -18.75 -9.61
N VAL A 29 -16.36 -19.13 -8.53
CA VAL A 29 -15.20 -20.03 -8.59
C VAL A 29 -15.58 -21.51 -8.46
N LYS A 30 -16.86 -21.84 -8.42
CA LYS A 30 -17.37 -23.21 -8.23
C LYS A 30 -16.86 -23.90 -6.96
N PHE A 31 -16.57 -23.13 -5.91
CA PHE A 31 -16.10 -23.63 -4.63
C PHE A 31 -17.20 -24.41 -3.89
N CYS A 32 -18.42 -23.92 -3.92
CA CYS A 32 -19.56 -24.53 -3.25
C CYS A 32 -20.71 -24.76 -4.23
N ARG A 33 -20.92 -26.02 -4.61
CA ARG A 33 -22.02 -26.41 -5.55
C ARG A 33 -23.35 -26.64 -4.84
N ARG A 34 -23.35 -26.97 -3.55
CA ARG A 34 -24.52 -27.23 -2.74
C ARG A 34 -24.43 -26.49 -1.42
N GLN A 35 -25.43 -25.73 -1.10
CA GLN A 35 -25.51 -25.05 0.20
C GLN A 35 -25.85 -26.09 1.28
N ARG A 36 -24.91 -26.27 2.23
CA ARG A 36 -25.03 -27.08 3.44
C ARG A 36 -24.74 -26.18 4.63
N ILE A 37 -24.36 -26.74 5.77
CA ILE A 37 -23.99 -25.99 6.98
C ILE A 37 -22.83 -25.02 6.69
N ILE A 38 -21.80 -25.46 5.93
CA ILE A 38 -20.66 -24.60 5.54
C ILE A 38 -20.98 -23.97 4.18
N THR A 39 -21.57 -22.78 4.19
CA THR A 39 -21.75 -21.95 3.00
C THR A 39 -20.53 -21.06 2.79
N PRO A 40 -20.29 -20.51 1.58
CA PRO A 40 -19.24 -19.51 1.35
C PRO A 40 -19.34 -18.31 2.30
N PHE A 41 -20.57 -17.80 2.53
CA PHE A 41 -20.83 -16.74 3.49
C PHE A 41 -20.39 -17.10 4.90
N ARG A 42 -20.88 -18.24 5.43
CA ARG A 42 -20.56 -18.68 6.79
C ARG A 42 -19.06 -18.91 6.97
N LEU A 43 -18.42 -19.52 5.97
CA LEU A 43 -16.99 -19.78 6.02
C LEU A 43 -16.17 -18.47 5.93
N GLY A 44 -16.47 -17.61 4.97
CA GLY A 44 -15.77 -16.35 4.79
C GLY A 44 -15.87 -15.45 6.03
N LEU A 45 -17.07 -15.28 6.59
CA LEU A 45 -17.27 -14.48 7.80
C LEU A 45 -16.54 -15.10 9.01
N ALA A 46 -16.61 -16.43 9.19
CA ALA A 46 -15.93 -17.09 10.30
C ALA A 46 -14.40 -16.96 10.19
N LEU A 47 -13.81 -17.11 9.00
CA LEU A 47 -12.37 -16.93 8.80
C LEU A 47 -11.96 -15.48 9.16
N THR A 48 -12.67 -14.49 8.64
CA THR A 48 -12.37 -13.07 8.90
C THR A 48 -12.54 -12.72 10.37
N ALA A 49 -13.66 -13.12 10.99
CA ALA A 49 -13.94 -12.85 12.41
C ALA A 49 -12.92 -13.52 13.34
N THR A 50 -12.52 -14.76 13.04
CA THR A 50 -11.51 -15.47 13.85
C THR A 50 -10.15 -14.79 13.76
N CYS A 51 -9.69 -14.40 12.55
CA CYS A 51 -8.45 -13.66 12.38
C CYS A 51 -8.46 -12.30 13.09
N ALA A 52 -9.62 -11.63 13.12
CA ALA A 52 -9.75 -10.30 13.75
C ALA A 52 -9.84 -10.37 15.29
N SER A 53 -10.30 -11.49 15.86
CA SER A 53 -10.57 -11.61 17.29
C SER A 53 -9.42 -12.21 18.10
N GLN A 54 -8.57 -13.02 17.48
CA GLN A 54 -7.50 -13.74 18.16
C GLN A 54 -6.37 -14.16 17.19
N PRO A 55 -5.14 -14.40 17.70
CA PRO A 55 -4.10 -15.04 16.90
C PRO A 55 -4.57 -16.43 16.44
N VAL A 56 -4.35 -16.73 15.15
CA VAL A 56 -4.69 -18.00 14.53
C VAL A 56 -3.40 -18.75 14.22
N GLU A 57 -3.20 -19.90 14.85
CA GLU A 57 -2.00 -20.72 14.66
C GLU A 57 -2.29 -21.97 13.82
N THR A 58 -3.51 -22.48 13.90
CA THR A 58 -3.89 -23.75 13.28
C THR A 58 -5.26 -23.71 12.60
N LEU A 59 -5.50 -24.67 11.70
CA LEU A 59 -6.86 -24.88 11.14
C LEU A 59 -7.89 -25.28 12.20
N ALA A 60 -7.45 -25.83 13.32
CA ALA A 60 -8.36 -26.15 14.44
C ALA A 60 -8.92 -24.88 15.11
N ASP A 61 -8.16 -23.77 15.09
CA ASP A 61 -8.64 -22.48 15.58
C ASP A 61 -9.79 -21.95 14.72
N PHE A 62 -9.62 -22.01 13.40
CA PHE A 62 -10.71 -21.68 12.48
C PHE A 62 -11.93 -22.58 12.64
N HIS A 63 -11.75 -23.87 12.83
CA HIS A 63 -12.84 -24.80 13.08
C HIS A 63 -13.59 -24.46 14.37
N ARG A 64 -12.87 -24.17 15.46
CA ARG A 64 -13.49 -23.71 16.72
C ARG A 64 -14.22 -22.39 16.56
N GLY A 65 -13.58 -21.41 15.88
CA GLY A 65 -14.18 -20.12 15.57
C GLY A 65 -15.47 -20.26 14.71
N PHE A 66 -15.45 -21.12 13.71
CA PHE A 66 -16.64 -21.42 12.91
C PHE A 66 -17.79 -21.99 13.76
N ASN A 67 -17.53 -23.01 14.55
CA ASN A 67 -18.55 -23.61 15.39
C ASN A 67 -19.10 -22.63 16.44
N ALA A 68 -18.21 -21.82 17.06
CA ALA A 68 -18.61 -20.82 18.04
C ALA A 68 -19.49 -19.72 17.41
N LEU A 69 -19.07 -19.19 16.25
CA LEU A 69 -19.79 -18.10 15.59
C LEU A 69 -21.19 -18.52 15.12
N TRP A 70 -21.33 -19.75 14.63
CA TRP A 70 -22.59 -20.21 14.02
C TRP A 70 -23.40 -21.15 14.91
N GLY A 71 -22.97 -21.41 16.15
CA GLY A 71 -23.64 -22.33 17.05
C GLY A 71 -23.74 -23.75 16.48
N THR A 72 -22.73 -24.19 15.72
CA THR A 72 -22.71 -25.51 15.06
C THR A 72 -21.75 -26.48 15.74
N THR A 73 -21.93 -27.77 15.46
CA THR A 73 -21.08 -28.85 15.99
C THR A 73 -20.49 -29.69 14.86
N ILE A 74 -20.11 -29.06 13.76
CA ILE A 74 -19.48 -29.79 12.66
C ILE A 74 -18.15 -30.39 13.12
N THR A 75 -17.83 -31.59 12.63
CA THR A 75 -16.57 -32.22 12.96
C THR A 75 -15.38 -31.54 12.28
N TYR A 76 -14.20 -31.61 12.88
CA TYR A 76 -12.97 -31.09 12.26
C TYR A 76 -12.73 -31.66 10.87
N LYS A 77 -12.97 -32.98 10.67
CA LYS A 77 -12.83 -33.64 9.36
C LYS A 77 -13.74 -33.03 8.31
N ALA A 78 -14.98 -32.70 8.64
CA ALA A 78 -15.93 -32.06 7.70
C ALA A 78 -15.49 -30.64 7.35
N PHE A 79 -14.99 -29.87 8.32
CA PHE A 79 -14.44 -28.54 8.11
C PHE A 79 -13.17 -28.60 7.26
N TYR A 80 -12.21 -29.46 7.63
CA TYR A 80 -10.97 -29.66 6.88
C TYR A 80 -11.23 -30.03 5.43
N ASN A 81 -12.12 -30.99 5.16
CA ASN A 81 -12.46 -31.38 3.79
C ASN A 81 -13.04 -30.22 2.97
N GLN A 82 -13.61 -29.20 3.59
CA GLN A 82 -14.10 -28.03 2.88
C GLN A 82 -12.98 -27.06 2.51
N VAL A 83 -12.07 -26.76 3.47
CA VAL A 83 -10.95 -25.84 3.23
C VAL A 83 -9.82 -26.48 2.42
N ALA A 84 -9.70 -27.81 2.43
CA ALA A 84 -8.73 -28.56 1.62
C ALA A 84 -9.10 -28.68 0.14
N LYS A 85 -10.28 -28.21 -0.28
CA LYS A 85 -10.65 -28.23 -1.70
C LYS A 85 -9.74 -27.31 -2.51
N SER A 86 -9.34 -27.74 -3.70
CA SER A 86 -8.50 -26.94 -4.61
C SER A 86 -9.08 -25.55 -4.92
N ARG A 87 -10.41 -25.42 -4.96
CA ARG A 87 -11.12 -24.16 -5.21
C ARG A 87 -11.23 -23.24 -3.98
N PHE A 88 -10.79 -23.67 -2.81
CA PHE A 88 -10.80 -22.83 -1.61
C PHE A 88 -9.87 -21.59 -1.76
N ALA A 89 -8.69 -21.79 -2.33
CA ALA A 89 -7.76 -20.69 -2.59
C ALA A 89 -8.35 -19.66 -3.57
N ASP A 90 -9.04 -20.13 -4.63
CA ASP A 90 -9.71 -19.23 -5.56
C ASP A 90 -10.85 -18.46 -4.88
N PHE A 91 -11.65 -19.14 -4.03
CA PHE A 91 -12.69 -18.49 -3.24
C PHE A 91 -12.12 -17.42 -2.31
N ALA A 92 -11.08 -17.76 -1.54
CA ALA A 92 -10.43 -16.82 -0.63
C ALA A 92 -9.88 -15.59 -1.40
N ARG A 93 -9.22 -15.81 -2.54
CA ARG A 93 -8.72 -14.74 -3.41
C ARG A 93 -9.85 -13.84 -3.91
N THR A 94 -10.90 -14.42 -4.49
CA THR A 94 -12.06 -13.66 -5.02
C THR A 94 -12.75 -12.87 -3.91
N MET A 95 -12.98 -13.50 -2.76
CA MET A 95 -13.55 -12.86 -1.58
C MET A 95 -12.69 -11.66 -1.15
N THR A 96 -11.39 -11.87 -0.92
CA THR A 96 -10.48 -10.81 -0.48
C THR A 96 -10.43 -9.66 -1.49
N SER A 97 -10.32 -9.94 -2.78
CA SER A 97 -10.29 -8.91 -3.82
C SER A 97 -11.58 -8.08 -3.84
N ARG A 98 -12.75 -8.72 -3.69
CA ARG A 98 -14.03 -8.01 -3.62
C ARG A 98 -14.19 -7.20 -2.34
N LEU A 99 -13.79 -7.77 -1.19
CA LEU A 99 -13.84 -7.07 0.10
C LEU A 99 -12.97 -5.81 0.04
N ILE A 100 -11.72 -5.92 -0.42
CA ILE A 100 -10.82 -4.78 -0.58
C ILE A 100 -11.43 -3.75 -1.53
N GLY A 101 -11.91 -4.15 -2.71
CA GLY A 101 -12.51 -3.25 -3.69
C GLY A 101 -13.73 -2.50 -3.15
N GLU A 102 -14.64 -3.18 -2.45
CA GLU A 102 -15.83 -2.57 -1.88
C GLU A 102 -15.49 -1.68 -0.66
N MET A 103 -14.55 -2.08 0.18
CA MET A 103 -14.07 -1.25 1.29
C MET A 103 -13.42 0.02 0.77
N THR A 104 -12.54 -0.08 -0.22
CA THR A 104 -11.89 1.08 -0.84
C THR A 104 -12.92 2.06 -1.39
N ARG A 105 -13.89 1.57 -2.18
CA ARG A 105 -14.95 2.38 -2.79
C ARG A 105 -15.84 3.06 -1.77
N LYS A 106 -16.24 2.36 -0.72
CA LYS A 106 -17.29 2.83 0.20
C LYS A 106 -16.74 3.48 1.46
N VAL A 107 -15.57 3.04 1.94
CA VAL A 107 -14.98 3.53 3.20
C VAL A 107 -14.02 4.67 2.95
N LEU A 108 -13.15 4.55 1.98
CA LEU A 108 -12.10 5.54 1.74
C LEU A 108 -12.57 6.74 0.93
N GLY A 109 -13.61 6.58 0.07
CA GLY A 109 -14.28 7.65 -0.67
C GLY A 109 -13.34 8.77 -1.10
N PHE A 110 -12.35 8.46 -1.97
CA PHE A 110 -11.37 9.46 -2.38
C PHE A 110 -12.07 10.57 -3.16
N VAL A 111 -12.19 11.74 -2.53
CA VAL A 111 -12.68 12.92 -3.23
C VAL A 111 -11.53 13.52 -4.01
N LYS A 112 -11.53 13.33 -5.33
CA LYS A 112 -10.60 13.97 -6.23
C LYS A 112 -10.66 15.49 -6.06
N GLY A 113 -9.70 16.06 -5.36
CA GLY A 113 -9.57 17.51 -5.25
C GLY A 113 -9.29 18.11 -6.63
N ARG A 114 -9.73 19.36 -6.88
CA ARG A 114 -9.49 20.08 -8.15
C ARG A 114 -8.03 20.06 -8.58
N ALA A 115 -7.11 20.00 -7.64
CA ALA A 115 -5.66 20.06 -7.86
C ALA A 115 -5.08 18.84 -8.59
N PHE A 116 -5.68 17.67 -8.45
CA PHE A 116 -5.23 16.43 -9.09
C PHE A 116 -6.23 15.94 -10.16
N ALA A 117 -7.15 16.81 -10.58
CA ALA A 117 -8.21 16.46 -11.53
C ALA A 117 -7.70 16.10 -12.92
N GLU A 118 -6.51 16.58 -13.31
CA GLU A 118 -5.91 16.30 -14.60
C GLU A 118 -5.33 14.91 -14.76
N PHE A 119 -5.01 14.23 -13.66
CA PHE A 119 -4.43 12.89 -13.73
C PHE A 119 -5.49 11.85 -14.08
N ARG A 120 -5.12 10.91 -14.95
CA ARG A 120 -5.96 9.76 -15.29
C ARG A 120 -6.10 8.82 -14.11
N HIS A 121 -4.97 8.55 -13.43
CA HIS A 121 -4.88 7.64 -12.29
C HIS A 121 -4.00 8.25 -11.20
N ILE A 122 -4.31 7.93 -9.96
CA ILE A 122 -3.44 8.15 -8.81
C ILE A 122 -3.12 6.78 -8.25
N ILE A 123 -2.01 6.24 -8.72
CA ILE A 123 -1.57 4.88 -8.40
C ILE A 123 -0.81 4.92 -7.09
N LEU A 124 -1.22 4.08 -6.18
CA LEU A 124 -0.58 3.88 -4.91
C LEU A 124 0.06 2.50 -4.88
N GLN A 125 1.35 2.44 -4.57
CA GLN A 125 2.13 1.21 -4.46
C GLN A 125 2.62 1.07 -3.04
N ASP A 126 2.29 -0.07 -2.41
CA ASP A 126 2.73 -0.38 -1.06
C ASP A 126 3.03 -1.87 -0.87
N GLY A 127 3.90 -2.17 0.10
CA GLY A 127 4.26 -3.52 0.49
C GLY A 127 4.05 -3.71 1.99
N SER A 128 3.40 -4.81 2.38
CA SER A 128 3.20 -5.16 3.80
C SER A 128 3.74 -6.56 4.07
N SER A 129 4.67 -6.66 5.03
CA SER A 129 5.31 -7.93 5.40
C SER A 129 4.64 -8.54 6.62
N PHE A 130 4.34 -9.83 6.54
CA PHE A 130 3.72 -10.61 7.61
C PHE A 130 4.55 -11.87 7.91
N ALA A 131 4.83 -12.12 9.20
CA ALA A 131 5.38 -13.39 9.62
C ALA A 131 4.31 -14.49 9.45
N ILE A 132 4.74 -15.66 8.99
CA ILE A 132 3.92 -16.85 8.84
C ILE A 132 4.57 -18.01 9.60
N HIS A 133 3.90 -19.17 9.64
CA HIS A 133 4.39 -20.33 10.35
C HIS A 133 5.77 -20.78 9.83
N ASP A 134 6.71 -21.01 10.73
CA ASP A 134 8.13 -21.30 10.44
C ASP A 134 8.33 -22.52 9.53
N GLY A 135 7.41 -23.48 9.53
CA GLY A 135 7.42 -24.63 8.62
C GLY A 135 7.34 -24.26 7.13
N LEU A 136 6.98 -23.02 6.80
CA LEU A 136 6.92 -22.51 5.42
C LEU A 136 8.18 -21.75 4.97
N ARG A 137 9.23 -21.74 5.81
CA ARG A 137 10.48 -20.99 5.53
C ARG A 137 11.21 -21.35 4.24
N GLU A 138 11.03 -22.57 3.74
CA GLU A 138 11.63 -23.00 2.47
C GLU A 138 10.91 -22.43 1.26
N VAL A 139 9.59 -22.21 1.38
CA VAL A 139 8.74 -21.63 0.31
C VAL A 139 8.69 -20.11 0.42
N PHE A 140 8.60 -19.60 1.63
CA PHE A 140 8.51 -18.17 1.94
C PHE A 140 9.59 -17.76 2.95
N PRO A 141 10.86 -17.67 2.53
CA PRO A 141 11.92 -17.23 3.42
C PRO A 141 11.70 -15.78 3.87
N GLY A 142 11.87 -15.54 5.18
CA GLY A 142 11.81 -14.19 5.75
C GLY A 142 13.13 -13.44 5.62
N ARG A 143 13.08 -12.12 5.45
CA ARG A 143 14.24 -11.21 5.40
C ARG A 143 15.05 -11.23 6.70
N PHE A 144 14.35 -11.37 7.83
CA PHE A 144 14.96 -11.41 9.18
C PHE A 144 14.96 -12.82 9.75
N LYS A 145 15.80 -13.71 9.22
CA LYS A 145 15.85 -15.16 9.51
C LYS A 145 15.87 -15.52 11.00
N ALA A 146 16.49 -14.70 11.85
CA ALA A 146 16.58 -14.96 13.28
C ALA A 146 15.28 -14.66 14.05
N VAL A 147 14.45 -13.72 13.56
CA VAL A 147 13.23 -13.25 14.25
C VAL A 147 11.97 -13.70 13.52
N LYS A 148 12.03 -13.74 12.19
CA LYS A 148 10.93 -14.12 11.30
C LYS A 148 11.49 -15.03 10.20
N PRO A 149 11.73 -16.32 10.48
CA PRO A 149 12.35 -17.24 9.52
C PRO A 149 11.48 -17.49 8.29
N ALA A 150 10.15 -17.38 8.43
CA ALA A 150 9.18 -17.41 7.34
C ALA A 150 8.34 -16.14 7.34
N ALA A 151 8.26 -15.46 6.20
CA ALA A 151 7.44 -14.28 6.04
C ALA A 151 7.00 -14.11 4.58
N VAL A 152 5.81 -13.56 4.40
CA VAL A 152 5.27 -13.14 3.10
C VAL A 152 5.20 -11.64 3.03
N GLU A 153 5.41 -11.09 1.85
CA GLU A 153 5.15 -9.69 1.53
C GLU A 153 3.97 -9.59 0.58
N LEU A 154 3.00 -8.77 0.95
CA LEU A 154 1.83 -8.45 0.15
C LEU A 154 2.10 -7.14 -0.60
N HIS A 155 2.32 -7.22 -1.91
CA HIS A 155 2.47 -6.05 -2.77
C HIS A 155 1.10 -5.65 -3.31
N THR A 156 0.68 -4.44 -3.00
CA THR A 156 -0.61 -3.90 -3.41
C THR A 156 -0.42 -2.68 -4.30
N THR A 157 -1.01 -2.71 -5.49
CA THR A 157 -1.16 -1.55 -6.36
C THR A 157 -2.62 -1.14 -6.35
N MET A 158 -2.92 0.11 -6.00
CA MET A 158 -4.26 0.64 -5.91
C MET A 158 -4.38 1.91 -6.74
N ASP A 159 -5.47 2.04 -7.50
CA ASP A 159 -5.84 3.30 -8.13
C ASP A 159 -6.88 4.02 -7.27
N LEU A 160 -6.51 5.15 -6.70
CA LEU A 160 -7.39 5.95 -5.84
C LEU A 160 -8.58 6.58 -6.58
N LEU A 161 -8.57 6.60 -7.90
CA LEU A 161 -9.66 7.16 -8.73
C LEU A 161 -10.64 6.10 -9.21
N CYS A 162 -10.22 4.83 -9.29
CA CYS A 162 -11.03 3.73 -9.79
C CYS A 162 -11.62 2.86 -8.68
N ASP A 163 -11.43 3.20 -7.42
CA ASP A 163 -12.01 2.54 -6.24
C ASP A 163 -11.74 1.02 -6.14
N ALA A 164 -10.65 0.54 -6.76
CA ALA A 164 -10.30 -0.88 -6.71
C ALA A 164 -8.79 -1.09 -6.68
N PRO A 165 -8.28 -2.11 -5.96
CA PRO A 165 -6.91 -2.55 -6.13
C PRO A 165 -6.75 -3.08 -7.56
N THR A 166 -5.74 -2.59 -8.26
CA THR A 166 -5.41 -3.03 -9.61
C THR A 166 -4.70 -4.38 -9.56
N THR A 167 -3.82 -4.56 -8.58
CA THR A 167 -3.12 -5.83 -8.36
C THR A 167 -2.84 -6.07 -6.88
N VAL A 168 -2.89 -7.34 -6.49
CA VAL A 168 -2.44 -7.82 -5.19
C VAL A 168 -1.58 -9.06 -5.44
N VAL A 169 -0.30 -8.99 -5.08
CA VAL A 169 0.66 -10.07 -5.28
C VAL A 169 1.28 -10.47 -3.95
N LEU A 170 1.35 -11.77 -3.69
CA LEU A 170 1.95 -12.35 -2.49
C LEU A 170 3.28 -13.00 -2.88
N THR A 171 4.35 -12.61 -2.19
CA THR A 171 5.69 -13.14 -2.44
C THR A 171 6.43 -13.45 -1.14
N PRO A 172 7.56 -14.19 -1.19
CA PRO A 172 8.48 -14.21 -0.06
C PRO A 172 8.96 -12.81 0.31
N ASP A 173 9.10 -12.51 1.61
CA ASP A 173 9.57 -11.22 2.14
C ASP A 173 10.99 -10.83 1.67
N THR A 174 11.71 -11.76 1.09
CA THR A 174 13.04 -11.53 0.49
C THR A 174 12.99 -11.01 -0.95
N THR A 175 11.82 -10.94 -1.57
CA THR A 175 11.66 -10.46 -2.94
C THR A 175 11.87 -8.95 -3.01
N ASN A 176 12.48 -8.47 -4.10
CA ASN A 176 12.71 -7.03 -4.26
C ASN A 176 11.39 -6.31 -4.57
N GLU A 177 11.01 -5.36 -3.72
CA GLU A 177 9.81 -4.53 -3.86
C GLU A 177 9.72 -3.81 -5.21
N GLN A 178 10.87 -3.40 -5.77
CA GLN A 178 10.94 -2.69 -7.06
C GLN A 178 10.46 -3.53 -8.26
N ALA A 179 10.47 -4.87 -8.14
CA ALA A 179 9.96 -5.77 -9.20
C ALA A 179 8.45 -5.64 -9.41
N PHE A 180 7.73 -5.01 -8.47
CA PHE A 180 6.27 -4.83 -8.52
C PHE A 180 5.84 -3.42 -8.90
N LEU A 181 6.80 -2.57 -9.26
CA LEU A 181 6.49 -1.25 -9.81
C LEU A 181 5.72 -1.38 -11.13
N PRO A 182 4.68 -0.56 -11.37
CA PRO A 182 3.96 -0.53 -12.64
C PRO A 182 4.89 -0.22 -13.82
N GLU A 183 4.57 -0.74 -15.00
CA GLU A 183 5.31 -0.34 -16.21
C GLU A 183 5.27 1.17 -16.40
N PRO A 184 6.42 1.85 -16.66
CA PRO A 184 6.48 3.30 -16.79
C PRO A 184 5.48 3.88 -17.78
N ALA A 185 5.28 3.24 -18.94
CA ALA A 185 4.33 3.66 -19.96
C ALA A 185 2.87 3.67 -19.46
N SER A 186 2.51 2.79 -18.52
CA SER A 186 1.17 2.74 -17.92
C SER A 186 0.88 3.95 -17.02
N LEU A 187 1.92 4.64 -16.56
CA LEU A 187 1.82 5.82 -15.71
C LEU A 187 1.67 7.14 -16.47
N ARG A 188 1.55 7.11 -17.80
CA ARG A 188 1.35 8.33 -18.61
C ARG A 188 0.16 9.13 -18.09
N ALA A 189 0.36 10.44 -17.85
CA ALA A 189 -0.63 11.34 -17.26
C ALA A 189 -1.21 10.86 -15.91
N SER A 190 -0.46 10.08 -15.16
CA SER A 190 -0.84 9.52 -13.85
C SER A 190 0.22 9.86 -12.80
N VAL A 191 -0.13 9.74 -11.52
CA VAL A 191 0.81 9.94 -10.40
C VAL A 191 1.01 8.64 -9.66
N LEU A 192 2.26 8.22 -9.48
CA LEU A 192 2.65 7.12 -8.61
C LEU A 192 2.98 7.64 -7.21
N LEU A 193 2.32 7.12 -6.20
CA LEU A 193 2.61 7.32 -4.78
C LEU A 193 3.25 6.04 -4.23
N ALA A 194 4.47 6.12 -3.69
CA ALA A 194 5.14 4.95 -3.14
C ALA A 194 6.05 5.28 -1.95
N ASP A 195 6.41 4.26 -1.16
CA ASP A 195 7.38 4.42 -0.07
C ASP A 195 8.82 4.28 -0.57
N ARG A 196 9.77 4.48 0.33
CA ARG A 196 11.22 4.49 0.09
C ARG A 196 11.79 3.17 -0.46
N GLY A 197 11.11 2.04 -0.26
CA GLY A 197 11.48 0.73 -0.79
C GLY A 197 11.47 0.72 -2.32
N TYR A 198 10.55 1.45 -2.91
CA TYR A 198 10.33 1.57 -4.36
C TYR A 198 11.21 2.63 -5.04
N LEU A 199 12.14 3.28 -4.32
CA LEU A 199 13.01 4.30 -4.90
C LEU A 199 14.06 3.69 -5.81
N ASP A 200 13.89 3.87 -7.12
CA ASP A 200 14.82 3.53 -8.19
C ASP A 200 14.91 4.71 -9.18
N LEU A 201 16.08 5.33 -9.30
CA LEU A 201 16.26 6.53 -10.14
C LEU A 201 16.15 6.22 -11.63
N HIS A 202 16.56 5.03 -12.09
CA HIS A 202 16.42 4.62 -13.49
C HIS A 202 14.95 4.44 -13.85
N TYR A 203 14.19 3.79 -12.97
CA TYR A 203 12.75 3.67 -13.13
C TYR A 203 12.04 5.03 -13.14
N LEU A 204 12.36 5.92 -12.19
CA LEU A 204 11.76 7.26 -12.10
C LEU A 204 12.06 8.13 -13.33
N ARG A 205 13.24 7.97 -13.89
CA ARG A 205 13.58 8.62 -15.16
C ARG A 205 12.70 8.14 -16.29
N ARG A 206 12.54 6.82 -16.46
CA ARG A 206 11.65 6.24 -17.47
C ARG A 206 10.20 6.71 -17.28
N VAL A 207 9.69 6.76 -16.05
CA VAL A 207 8.37 7.31 -15.76
C VAL A 207 8.25 8.76 -16.24
N GLN A 208 9.26 9.59 -15.98
CA GLN A 208 9.26 10.99 -16.43
C GLN A 208 9.31 11.11 -17.96
N GLU A 209 10.12 10.30 -18.64
CA GLU A 209 10.25 10.24 -20.10
C GLU A 209 8.92 9.83 -20.77
N GLU A 210 8.17 8.91 -20.15
CA GLU A 210 6.84 8.48 -20.60
C GLU A 210 5.71 9.49 -20.27
N GLY A 211 6.03 10.62 -19.64
CA GLY A 211 5.04 11.61 -19.24
C GLY A 211 4.22 11.26 -18.02
N GLY A 212 4.76 10.38 -17.18
CA GLY A 212 4.24 10.05 -15.86
C GLY A 212 4.78 10.94 -14.76
N PHE A 213 4.09 10.93 -13.62
CA PHE A 213 4.46 11.67 -12.43
C PHE A 213 4.60 10.75 -11.23
N PHE A 214 5.38 11.18 -10.25
CA PHE A 214 5.57 10.41 -9.02
C PHE A 214 5.73 11.31 -7.80
N LEU A 215 5.43 10.73 -6.65
CA LEU A 215 5.70 11.28 -5.32
C LEU A 215 6.13 10.12 -4.42
N ILE A 216 7.41 10.04 -4.13
CA ILE A 216 8.04 8.91 -3.44
C ILE A 216 8.79 9.39 -2.21
N ARG A 217 8.72 8.63 -1.12
CA ARG A 217 9.60 8.87 0.02
C ARG A 217 11.02 8.47 -0.36
N ALA A 218 11.97 9.36 -0.09
CA ALA A 218 13.35 9.13 -0.42
C ALA A 218 14.17 8.65 0.80
N LYS A 219 15.33 8.02 0.53
CA LYS A 219 16.24 7.49 1.56
C LYS A 219 17.15 8.60 2.10
N ALA A 220 17.41 8.61 3.41
CA ALA A 220 18.31 9.58 4.03
C ALA A 220 19.77 9.50 3.53
N GLY A 221 20.17 8.32 3.02
CA GLY A 221 21.53 8.08 2.52
C GLY A 221 21.84 8.64 1.13
N MET A 222 20.85 9.18 0.40
CA MET A 222 21.07 9.76 -0.93
C MET A 222 21.94 11.03 -0.87
N ASN A 223 22.67 11.28 -1.95
CA ASN A 223 23.60 12.44 -2.03
C ASN A 223 23.57 13.12 -3.40
N PRO A 224 22.41 13.64 -3.85
CA PRO A 224 22.36 14.40 -5.10
C PRO A 224 23.05 15.75 -4.96
N GLN A 225 23.36 16.36 -6.10
CA GLN A 225 23.80 17.74 -6.18
C GLN A 225 22.60 18.69 -6.03
N VAL A 226 22.67 19.67 -5.14
CA VAL A 226 21.63 20.69 -4.97
C VAL A 226 21.83 21.79 -6.01
N VAL A 227 20.90 21.92 -6.93
CA VAL A 227 20.91 22.94 -7.98
C VAL A 227 20.29 24.25 -7.50
N GLU A 228 19.15 24.16 -6.83
CA GLU A 228 18.46 25.30 -6.22
C GLU A 228 17.87 24.90 -4.86
N ALA A 229 17.67 25.87 -3.98
CA ALA A 229 17.05 25.66 -2.68
C ALA A 229 16.12 26.81 -2.31
N PHE A 230 14.96 26.49 -1.76
CA PHE A 230 13.92 27.42 -1.37
C PHE A 230 13.37 27.09 0.01
N ARG A 231 13.02 28.13 0.74
CA ARG A 231 12.20 28.00 1.96
C ARG A 231 10.74 27.82 1.58
N GLU A 232 9.92 27.44 2.55
CA GLU A 232 8.49 27.31 2.43
C GLU A 232 7.77 28.59 1.93
N ASP A 233 8.31 29.77 2.28
CA ASP A 233 7.85 31.09 1.82
C ASP A 233 8.32 31.46 0.41
N GLY A 234 9.00 30.53 -0.29
CA GLY A 234 9.57 30.75 -1.64
C GLY A 234 10.91 31.51 -1.67
N LYS A 235 11.44 31.93 -0.52
CA LYS A 235 12.73 32.62 -0.45
C LYS A 235 13.89 31.68 -0.78
N ARG A 236 14.77 32.13 -1.70
CA ARG A 236 15.95 31.34 -2.11
C ARG A 236 16.99 31.23 -1.01
N LEU A 237 17.52 30.02 -0.82
CA LEU A 237 18.61 29.67 0.10
C LEU A 237 19.91 29.50 -0.67
N ARG A 238 20.56 30.62 -1.06
CA ARG A 238 21.75 30.62 -1.93
C ARG A 238 22.94 29.85 -1.34
N SER A 239 23.07 29.80 -0.02
CA SER A 239 24.13 29.08 0.69
C SER A 239 24.12 27.57 0.52
N LEU A 240 22.98 26.99 0.12
CA LEU A 240 22.81 25.55 -0.08
C LEU A 240 23.06 25.11 -1.53
N ARG A 241 23.13 26.05 -2.46
CA ARG A 241 23.29 25.78 -3.90
C ARG A 241 24.66 25.22 -4.23
N ASN A 242 24.73 24.38 -5.27
CA ASN A 242 25.94 23.76 -5.81
C ASN A 242 26.75 22.95 -4.77
N LYS A 243 26.04 22.33 -3.83
CA LYS A 243 26.60 21.45 -2.81
C LYS A 243 25.92 20.09 -2.83
N PRO A 244 26.63 19.01 -2.54
CA PRO A 244 25.98 17.73 -2.35
C PRO A 244 25.09 17.74 -1.09
N LEU A 245 23.98 17.01 -1.13
CA LEU A 245 22.97 17.01 -0.05
C LEU A 245 23.58 16.65 1.31
N LYS A 246 24.50 15.70 1.37
CA LYS A 246 25.19 15.32 2.62
C LYS A 246 25.98 16.47 3.24
N ALA A 247 26.59 17.32 2.43
CA ALA A 247 27.38 18.48 2.93
C ALA A 247 26.49 19.57 3.57
N ILE A 248 25.22 19.66 3.18
CA ILE A 248 24.27 20.64 3.73
C ILE A 248 23.36 20.08 4.83
N HIS A 249 23.38 18.77 5.04
CA HIS A 249 22.44 18.08 5.95
C HIS A 249 22.41 18.70 7.36
N ALA A 250 23.57 19.02 7.93
CA ALA A 250 23.67 19.62 9.27
C ALA A 250 23.12 21.06 9.33
N THR A 251 23.04 21.76 8.19
CA THR A 251 22.55 23.13 8.09
C THR A 251 21.08 23.26 7.73
N LEU A 252 20.42 22.12 7.47
CA LEU A 252 18.98 22.09 7.13
C LEU A 252 18.14 22.56 8.33
N PRO A 253 17.16 23.46 8.12
CA PRO A 253 16.34 23.99 9.20
C PRO A 253 15.36 22.93 9.71
N LYS A 254 15.28 22.77 11.05
CA LYS A 254 14.35 21.83 11.70
C LYS A 254 12.96 22.43 11.98
N ARG A 255 12.79 23.75 11.85
CA ARG A 255 11.54 24.46 12.19
C ARG A 255 10.66 24.80 10.99
N GLN A 256 11.21 24.65 9.80
CA GLN A 256 10.50 24.98 8.54
C GLN A 256 10.85 23.95 7.47
N ARG A 257 9.97 23.81 6.50
CA ARG A 257 10.17 22.93 5.35
C ARG A 257 11.10 23.60 4.34
N VAL A 258 11.80 22.78 3.59
CA VAL A 258 12.71 23.22 2.52
C VAL A 258 12.36 22.46 1.25
N GLU A 259 12.37 23.16 0.13
CA GLU A 259 12.28 22.56 -1.20
C GLU A 259 13.62 22.75 -1.92
N LEU A 260 14.19 21.67 -2.40
CA LEU A 260 15.41 21.65 -3.19
C LEU A 260 15.08 21.18 -4.61
N VAL A 261 15.72 21.80 -5.59
CA VAL A 261 15.90 21.19 -6.90
C VAL A 261 17.21 20.45 -6.86
N VAL A 262 17.17 19.15 -7.04
CA VAL A 262 18.33 18.26 -6.95
C VAL A 262 18.58 17.56 -8.27
N GLU A 263 19.84 17.20 -8.52
CA GLU A 263 20.28 16.57 -9.73
C GLU A 263 21.12 15.33 -9.42
N TRP A 264 20.81 14.25 -10.13
CA TRP A 264 21.63 13.03 -10.21
C TRP A 264 22.12 12.83 -11.65
N GLN A 265 23.31 12.29 -11.78
CA GLN A 265 23.70 11.67 -13.04
C GLN A 265 23.12 10.24 -13.06
N VAL A 266 22.21 10.01 -13.97
CA VAL A 266 21.59 8.70 -14.20
C VAL A 266 21.94 8.32 -15.63
N GLU A 267 22.81 7.32 -15.80
CA GLU A 267 23.45 7.02 -17.07
C GLU A 267 24.19 8.27 -17.63
N GLU A 268 23.97 8.66 -18.88
CA GLU A 268 24.64 9.79 -19.52
C GLU A 268 23.89 11.12 -19.39
N HIS A 269 22.73 11.14 -18.71
CA HIS A 269 21.88 12.33 -18.63
C HIS A 269 21.56 12.76 -17.19
N PRO A 270 21.49 14.07 -16.93
CA PRO A 270 21.07 14.56 -15.62
C PRO A 270 19.59 14.36 -15.38
N LEU A 271 19.24 13.77 -14.24
CA LEU A 271 17.87 13.69 -13.73
C LEU A 271 17.64 14.78 -12.68
N ARG A 272 16.85 15.79 -13.02
CA ARG A 272 16.48 16.87 -12.10
C ARG A 272 15.12 16.63 -11.50
N LEU A 273 15.06 16.67 -10.18
CA LEU A 273 13.83 16.41 -9.42
C LEU A 273 13.70 17.43 -8.26
N ARG A 274 12.46 17.54 -7.76
CA ARG A 274 12.16 18.29 -6.55
C ARG A 274 12.31 17.36 -5.35
N LEU A 275 13.05 17.80 -4.34
CA LEU A 275 13.24 17.14 -3.07
C LEU A 275 12.68 18.04 -1.96
N LEU A 276 11.58 17.59 -1.33
CA LEU A 276 10.95 18.31 -0.23
C LEU A 276 11.42 17.70 1.10
N ILE A 277 11.88 18.56 2.00
CA ILE A 277 12.48 18.15 3.27
C ILE A 277 11.68 18.76 4.42
N SER A 278 11.29 17.91 5.37
CA SER A 278 10.65 18.33 6.62
C SER A 278 11.24 17.60 7.81
N TRP A 279 11.25 18.24 8.97
CA TRP A 279 11.69 17.63 10.22
C TRP A 279 10.52 16.96 10.94
N ASN A 280 10.65 15.68 11.21
CA ASN A 280 9.71 14.95 12.07
C ASN A 280 10.15 15.11 13.54
N ARG A 281 9.31 15.77 14.35
CA ARG A 281 9.61 16.04 15.77
C ARG A 281 9.54 14.79 16.65
N GLN A 282 8.74 13.81 16.26
CA GLN A 282 8.56 12.56 17.04
C GLN A 282 9.76 11.63 16.86
N THR A 283 10.15 11.35 15.60
CA THR A 283 11.29 10.47 15.29
C THR A 283 12.64 11.17 15.35
N LYS A 284 12.65 12.51 15.44
CA LYS A 284 13.88 13.37 15.39
C LYS A 284 14.70 13.13 14.11
N GLU A 285 14.02 12.93 13.00
CA GLU A 285 14.62 12.67 11.69
C GLU A 285 14.05 13.58 10.61
N PHE A 286 14.83 13.79 9.54
CA PHE A 286 14.32 14.44 8.34
C PHE A 286 13.51 13.44 7.50
N CYS A 287 12.35 13.88 7.03
CA CYS A 287 11.54 13.20 6.02
C CYS A 287 11.83 13.83 4.66
N TYR A 288 12.12 12.99 3.68
CA TYR A 288 12.44 13.38 2.31
C TYR A 288 11.36 12.88 1.37
N LEU A 289 10.77 13.78 0.57
CA LEU A 289 9.84 13.44 -0.50
C LEU A 289 10.43 13.87 -1.83
N LEU A 290 10.47 12.95 -2.77
CA LEU A 290 11.01 13.15 -4.12
C LEU A 290 9.88 13.15 -5.13
N THR A 291 9.87 14.13 -6.07
CA THR A 291 8.81 14.27 -7.05
C THR A 291 9.27 15.02 -8.31
N ASN A 292 8.62 14.75 -9.44
CA ASN A 292 8.72 15.54 -10.67
C ASN A 292 7.49 16.44 -10.90
N LEU A 293 6.55 16.49 -9.97
CA LEU A 293 5.38 17.39 -10.05
C LEU A 293 5.81 18.84 -10.10
N PRO A 294 5.30 19.68 -11.05
CA PRO A 294 5.74 21.07 -11.21
C PRO A 294 5.34 21.95 -10.02
N ALA A 295 6.31 22.72 -9.47
CA ALA A 295 6.15 23.50 -8.25
C ALA A 295 5.04 24.56 -8.32
N LYS A 296 4.87 25.21 -9.48
CA LYS A 296 3.84 26.24 -9.69
C LYS A 296 2.42 25.71 -9.49
N ARG A 297 2.18 24.47 -9.88
CA ARG A 297 0.85 23.83 -9.80
C ARG A 297 0.66 23.03 -8.53
N TYR A 298 1.74 22.43 -8.02
CA TYR A 298 1.76 21.59 -6.84
C TYR A 298 2.70 22.17 -5.78
N PRO A 299 2.24 23.17 -5.01
CA PRO A 299 3.04 23.76 -3.95
C PRO A 299 3.31 22.75 -2.84
N LEU A 300 4.29 23.05 -2.01
CA LEU A 300 4.85 22.19 -0.98
C LEU A 300 3.77 21.58 -0.06
N ASP A 301 2.82 22.38 0.44
CA ASP A 301 1.72 21.90 1.29
C ASP A 301 0.81 20.88 0.60
N MET A 302 0.57 21.06 -0.69
CA MET A 302 -0.24 20.14 -1.48
C MET A 302 0.45 18.79 -1.63
N ILE A 303 1.76 18.78 -1.87
CA ILE A 303 2.56 17.55 -1.95
C ILE A 303 2.52 16.78 -0.63
N TYR A 304 2.71 17.46 0.52
CA TYR A 304 2.64 16.79 1.83
C TYR A 304 1.24 16.22 2.12
N ARG A 305 0.17 16.91 1.71
CA ARG A 305 -1.20 16.40 1.83
C ARG A 305 -1.43 15.19 0.92
N ALA A 306 -0.96 15.26 -0.33
CA ALA A 306 -1.07 14.15 -1.26
C ALA A 306 -0.30 12.90 -0.78
N TYR A 307 0.89 13.08 -0.22
CA TYR A 307 1.66 11.94 0.28
C TYR A 307 0.96 11.21 1.44
N LYS A 308 0.12 11.89 2.21
CA LYS A 308 -0.69 11.24 3.26
C LYS A 308 -1.70 10.24 2.70
N TRP A 309 -2.09 10.36 1.43
CA TRP A 309 -2.98 9.38 0.80
C TRP A 309 -2.36 7.99 0.75
N ARG A 310 -1.05 7.87 0.76
CA ARG A 310 -0.35 6.58 0.82
C ARG A 310 -0.79 5.74 2.04
N TRP A 311 -1.02 6.39 3.18
CA TRP A 311 -1.48 5.71 4.40
C TRP A 311 -2.89 5.12 4.29
N GLN A 312 -3.64 5.47 3.25
CA GLN A 312 -4.98 4.90 3.05
C GLN A 312 -4.94 3.41 2.72
N VAL A 313 -3.86 2.90 2.12
CA VAL A 313 -3.68 1.45 1.88
C VAL A 313 -3.44 0.68 3.18
N GLU A 314 -2.79 1.28 4.16
CA GLU A 314 -2.53 0.62 5.46
C GLU A 314 -3.82 0.46 6.31
N VAL A 315 -4.90 1.16 5.94
CA VAL A 315 -6.21 1.12 6.63
C VAL A 315 -7.17 0.13 5.96
N VAL A 316 -6.85 -0.38 4.78
CA VAL A 316 -7.60 -1.40 4.02
C VAL A 316 -7.06 -2.79 4.32
#